data_230451f75c79d33eda3f01525e51e8e1
#
_entry.id   230451f75c79d33eda3f01525e51e8e1
#
_cell.length_a   1.000
_cell.length_b   1.000
_cell.length_c   1.000
_cell.angle_alpha   90.00
_cell.angle_beta   90.00
_cell.angle_gamma   90.00
#
_symmetry.space_group_name_H-M   'P 1'
#
loop_
_entity.id
_entity.type
_entity.pdbx_description
1 polymer ?
#
loop_
_entity_poly.entity_id
_entity_poly.type
_entity_poly.pdbx_seq_one_letter_code
_entity_poly.pdbx_strand_id
1 'polypeptide(L)'
;MEYISLFVKSIFVDNMIFAYFLGMCSYLAVSKNVKTANGLGLAVIFVLFCTLPINWALNRFVLQPGALAWLGPKFAEVDLSFLSFIIFIAVIAAFVQLVEMIVEKSLPSLYSSLGIFLPLIAVNCAILGGSLFMQQRDLANLGEAAVYALGSGIGWYLAIVCLAAIREKLSYSNVPAPLKGVGITFITVGLMGMAFMIFMGIQL
;
A
#
# COMPACT_ATOMS: atom_id res chain seq x y z
N MET A 1 11.85 -11.26 18.20
CA MET A 1 11.24 -12.28 17.32
C MET A 1 9.95 -11.76 16.68
N GLU A 2 9.10 -11.06 17.43
CA GLU A 2 7.80 -10.54 16.95
C GLU A 2 7.90 -9.60 15.73
N TYR A 3 8.83 -8.66 15.72
CA TYR A 3 9.01 -7.73 14.60
C TYR A 3 9.41 -8.42 13.29
N ILE A 4 10.25 -9.45 13.35
CA ILE A 4 10.69 -10.19 12.16
C ILE A 4 9.53 -11.03 11.63
N SER A 5 8.80 -11.69 12.51
CA SER A 5 7.59 -12.46 12.16
C SER A 5 6.53 -11.54 11.52
N LEU A 6 6.26 -10.37 12.12
CA LEU A 6 5.33 -9.38 11.57
C LEU A 6 5.79 -8.88 10.19
N PHE A 7 7.08 -8.62 10.02
CA PHE A 7 7.66 -8.16 8.75
C PHE A 7 7.49 -9.19 7.63
N VAL A 8 7.91 -10.43 7.88
CA VAL A 8 7.80 -11.52 6.89
C VAL A 8 6.33 -11.83 6.58
N LYS A 9 5.47 -11.86 7.59
CA LYS A 9 4.04 -12.06 7.44
C LYS A 9 3.41 -10.97 6.56
N SER A 10 3.77 -9.70 6.77
CA SER A 10 3.24 -8.57 5.99
C SER A 10 3.67 -8.61 4.52
N ILE A 11 4.85 -9.16 4.20
CA ILE A 11 5.34 -9.28 2.82
C ILE A 11 4.62 -10.39 2.06
N PHE A 12 4.53 -11.58 2.64
CA PHE A 12 4.14 -12.80 1.94
C PHE A 12 2.71 -13.25 2.24
N VAL A 13 2.33 -13.30 3.51
CA VAL A 13 1.01 -13.83 3.93
C VAL A 13 -0.07 -12.77 3.76
N ASP A 14 0.15 -11.58 4.33
CA ASP A 14 -0.79 -10.46 4.31
C ASP A 14 -0.46 -9.49 3.16
N ASN A 15 -0.07 -10.01 2.00
CA ASN A 15 0.24 -9.19 0.84
C ASN A 15 -0.99 -8.44 0.36
N MET A 16 -0.90 -7.09 0.26
CA MET A 16 -2.03 -6.23 -0.08
C MET A 16 -2.67 -6.57 -1.43
N ILE A 17 -1.89 -7.07 -2.40
CA ILE A 17 -2.40 -7.43 -3.73
C ILE A 17 -3.00 -8.83 -3.73
N PHE A 18 -2.26 -9.83 -3.27
CA PHE A 18 -2.67 -11.22 -3.44
C PHE A 18 -3.66 -11.70 -2.39
N ALA A 19 -3.59 -11.19 -1.15
CA ALA A 19 -4.52 -11.56 -0.09
C ALA A 19 -5.82 -10.74 -0.13
N TYR A 20 -5.72 -9.43 -0.46
CA TYR A 20 -6.84 -8.50 -0.30
C TYR A 20 -7.26 -7.81 -1.60
N PHE A 21 -6.54 -8.00 -2.70
CA PHE A 21 -6.76 -7.34 -4.00
C PHE A 21 -6.75 -5.81 -3.94
N LEU A 22 -6.02 -5.23 -2.99
CA LEU A 22 -5.94 -3.78 -2.80
C LEU A 22 -4.85 -3.16 -3.67
N GLY A 23 -5.17 -2.01 -4.28
CA GLY A 23 -4.26 -1.30 -5.16
C GLY A 23 -4.16 -1.88 -6.58
N MET A 24 -5.13 -2.70 -6.99
CA MET A 24 -5.16 -3.32 -8.33
C MET A 24 -5.23 -2.30 -9.47
N CYS A 25 -5.85 -1.13 -9.26
CA CYS A 25 -5.94 -0.07 -10.26
C CYS A 25 -4.55 0.43 -10.70
N SER A 26 -3.71 0.82 -9.75
CA SER A 26 -2.33 1.25 -10.02
C SER A 26 -1.43 0.08 -10.44
N TYR A 27 -1.63 -1.10 -9.84
CA TYR A 27 -0.93 -2.33 -10.15
C TYR A 27 -1.06 -2.73 -11.63
N LEU A 28 -2.28 -2.77 -12.16
CA LEU A 28 -2.55 -3.12 -13.55
C LEU A 28 -2.13 -2.01 -14.54
N ALA A 29 -2.35 -0.75 -14.16
CA ALA A 29 -2.05 0.40 -15.03
C ALA A 29 -0.54 0.55 -15.29
N VAL A 30 0.27 0.39 -14.25
CA VAL A 30 1.71 0.72 -14.27
C VAL A 30 2.60 -0.49 -14.57
N SER A 31 2.10 -1.71 -14.42
CA SER A 31 2.86 -2.95 -14.66
C SER A 31 3.19 -3.25 -16.13
N LYS A 32 3.02 -2.30 -17.05
CA LYS A 32 3.37 -2.47 -18.48
C LYS A 32 4.88 -2.40 -18.73
N ASN A 33 5.61 -1.71 -17.87
CA ASN A 33 7.05 -1.48 -18.00
C ASN A 33 7.72 -1.66 -16.64
N VAL A 34 8.76 -2.49 -16.58
CA VAL A 34 9.50 -2.78 -15.34
C VAL A 34 10.11 -1.51 -14.73
N LYS A 35 10.63 -0.60 -15.55
CA LYS A 35 11.26 0.63 -15.08
C LYS A 35 10.26 1.54 -14.35
N THR A 36 9.06 1.71 -14.91
CA THR A 36 8.00 2.52 -14.30
C THR A 36 7.42 1.83 -13.07
N ALA A 37 7.23 0.50 -13.13
CA ALA A 37 6.77 -0.29 -11.99
C ALA A 37 7.71 -0.21 -10.79
N ASN A 38 9.02 -0.23 -11.05
CA ASN A 38 10.06 -0.07 -10.02
C ASN A 38 9.99 1.31 -9.36
N GLY A 39 9.87 2.37 -10.15
CA GLY A 39 9.76 3.74 -9.63
C GLY A 39 8.51 3.94 -8.77
N LEU A 40 7.34 3.48 -9.26
CA LEU A 40 6.10 3.57 -8.50
C LEU A 40 6.14 2.72 -7.23
N GLY A 41 6.71 1.52 -7.30
CA GLY A 41 6.80 0.63 -6.15
C GLY A 41 7.65 1.21 -5.03
N LEU A 42 8.78 1.82 -5.35
CA LEU A 42 9.60 2.54 -4.37
C LEU A 42 8.86 3.74 -3.76
N ALA A 43 8.12 4.50 -4.58
CA ALA A 43 7.29 5.60 -4.09
C ALA A 43 6.20 5.11 -3.13
N VAL A 44 5.55 3.99 -3.42
CA VAL A 44 4.54 3.39 -2.52
C VAL A 44 5.15 2.94 -1.20
N ILE A 45 6.34 2.32 -1.20
CA ILE A 45 7.06 1.96 0.04
C ILE A 45 7.29 3.21 0.88
N PHE A 46 7.80 4.28 0.27
CA PHE A 46 8.10 5.53 0.96
C PHE A 46 6.84 6.15 1.56
N VAL A 47 5.76 6.24 0.78
CA VAL A 47 4.50 6.82 1.25
C VAL A 47 3.90 5.98 2.38
N LEU A 48 3.86 4.64 2.26
CA LEU A 48 3.38 3.77 3.32
C LEU A 48 4.20 3.93 4.61
N PHE A 49 5.52 3.95 4.48
CA PHE A 49 6.41 4.11 5.63
C PHE A 49 6.20 5.44 6.38
N CYS A 50 5.85 6.51 5.68
CA CYS A 50 5.59 7.81 6.31
C CYS A 50 4.14 7.91 6.82
N THR A 51 3.15 7.48 6.03
CA THR A 51 1.73 7.71 6.34
C THR A 51 1.18 6.77 7.40
N LEU A 52 1.60 5.49 7.45
CA LEU A 52 1.08 4.56 8.45
C LEU A 52 1.43 4.95 9.89
N PRO A 53 2.69 5.30 10.22
CA PRO A 53 3.02 5.78 11.56
C PRO A 53 2.26 7.06 11.96
N ILE A 54 2.04 7.97 11.00
CA ILE A 54 1.25 9.19 11.24
C ILE A 54 -0.22 8.81 11.52
N ASN A 55 -0.81 7.94 10.73
CA ASN A 55 -2.18 7.47 10.93
C ASN A 55 -2.32 6.68 12.22
N TRP A 56 -1.29 5.90 12.61
CA TRP A 56 -1.25 5.22 13.90
C TRP A 56 -1.28 6.22 15.06
N ALA A 57 -0.45 7.25 15.00
CA ALA A 57 -0.40 8.28 16.02
C ALA A 57 -1.75 9.03 16.11
N LEU A 58 -2.34 9.40 14.98
CA LEU A 58 -3.66 10.02 14.97
C LEU A 58 -4.75 9.11 15.53
N ASN A 59 -4.73 7.82 15.17
CA ASN A 59 -5.66 6.85 15.71
C ASN A 59 -5.53 6.75 17.24
N ARG A 60 -4.29 6.64 17.74
CA ARG A 60 -4.00 6.46 19.15
C ARG A 60 -4.31 7.69 20.00
N PHE A 61 -3.99 8.90 19.52
CA PHE A 61 -4.09 10.14 20.30
C PHE A 61 -5.37 10.94 20.06
N VAL A 62 -6.11 10.68 19.00
CA VAL A 62 -7.27 11.50 18.61
C VAL A 62 -8.56 10.68 18.42
N LEU A 63 -8.47 9.52 17.75
CA LEU A 63 -9.68 8.80 17.33
C LEU A 63 -10.15 7.73 18.31
N GLN A 64 -9.26 7.18 19.14
CA GLN A 64 -9.67 6.17 20.13
C GLN A 64 -10.62 6.77 21.17
N PRO A 65 -11.63 6.01 21.63
CA PRO A 65 -12.51 6.43 22.72
C PRO A 65 -11.69 6.79 23.97
N GLY A 66 -11.92 7.98 24.49
CA GLY A 66 -11.16 8.48 25.65
C GLY A 66 -9.83 9.16 25.31
N ALA A 67 -9.38 9.17 24.06
CA ALA A 67 -8.15 9.85 23.66
C ALA A 67 -8.22 11.38 23.89
N LEU A 68 -9.40 11.98 23.81
CA LEU A 68 -9.65 13.41 24.04
C LEU A 68 -9.92 13.77 25.53
N ALA A 69 -9.75 12.84 26.45
CA ALA A 69 -9.97 13.11 27.90
C ALA A 69 -9.10 14.26 28.44
N TRP A 70 -7.97 14.55 27.81
CA TRP A 70 -7.07 15.67 28.15
C TRP A 70 -7.66 17.06 27.80
N LEU A 71 -8.64 17.12 26.85
CA LEU A 71 -9.32 18.36 26.47
C LEU A 71 -10.52 18.69 27.37
N GLY A 72 -11.07 17.72 28.09
CA GLY A 72 -12.17 17.90 29.04
C GLY A 72 -13.05 16.66 29.22
N PRO A 73 -13.74 16.55 30.39
CA PRO A 73 -14.52 15.36 30.73
C PRO A 73 -15.72 15.12 29.79
N LYS A 74 -16.24 16.15 29.15
CA LYS A 74 -17.34 16.04 28.18
C LYS A 74 -16.91 15.42 26.84
N PHE A 75 -15.63 15.48 26.51
CA PHE A 75 -15.07 14.93 25.27
C PHE A 75 -14.62 13.48 25.40
N ALA A 76 -14.55 12.96 26.62
CA ALA A 76 -14.18 11.57 26.87
C ALA A 76 -15.24 10.55 26.39
N GLU A 77 -16.50 10.96 26.27
CA GLU A 77 -17.61 10.11 25.80
C GLU A 77 -17.81 10.14 24.27
N VAL A 78 -17.10 11.03 23.58
CA VAL A 78 -17.23 11.16 22.11
C VAL A 78 -16.42 10.10 21.41
N ASP A 79 -17.10 9.18 20.74
CA ASP A 79 -16.48 8.17 19.90
C ASP A 79 -16.31 8.70 18.46
N LEU A 80 -15.06 8.97 18.08
CA LEU A 80 -14.69 9.47 16.75
C LEU A 80 -14.20 8.35 15.82
N SER A 81 -14.31 7.09 16.22
CA SER A 81 -13.78 5.96 15.46
C SER A 81 -14.40 5.83 14.06
N PHE A 82 -15.65 6.27 13.88
CA PHE A 82 -16.32 6.28 12.58
C PHE A 82 -15.71 7.29 11.58
N LEU A 83 -15.03 8.34 12.08
CA LEU A 83 -14.33 9.31 11.24
C LEU A 83 -12.93 8.84 10.82
N SER A 84 -12.43 7.72 11.35
CA SER A 84 -11.07 7.23 11.08
C SER A 84 -10.80 7.06 9.60
N PHE A 85 -11.77 6.55 8.85
CA PHE A 85 -11.69 6.36 7.42
C PHE A 85 -11.43 7.68 6.66
N ILE A 86 -12.21 8.71 6.97
CA ILE A 86 -12.11 10.04 6.31
C ILE A 86 -10.79 10.71 6.68
N ILE A 87 -10.39 10.63 7.95
CA ILE A 87 -9.15 11.24 8.45
C ILE A 87 -7.93 10.56 7.80
N PHE A 88 -7.91 9.23 7.70
CA PHE A 88 -6.81 8.51 7.05
C PHE A 88 -6.67 8.89 5.58
N ILE A 89 -7.78 8.97 4.83
CA ILE A 89 -7.74 9.44 3.44
C ILE A 89 -7.21 10.87 3.35
N ALA A 90 -7.68 11.77 4.22
CA ALA A 90 -7.25 13.16 4.21
C ALA A 90 -5.75 13.31 4.50
N VAL A 91 -5.22 12.55 5.46
CA VAL A 91 -3.79 12.53 5.80
C VAL A 91 -2.95 11.98 4.65
N ILE A 92 -3.37 10.86 4.04
CA ILE A 92 -2.68 10.27 2.90
C ILE A 92 -2.66 11.24 1.72
N ALA A 93 -3.81 11.84 1.38
CA ALA A 93 -3.91 12.79 0.29
C ALA A 93 -3.03 14.03 0.53
N ALA A 94 -3.07 14.62 1.73
CA ALA A 94 -2.25 15.77 2.09
C ALA A 94 -0.75 15.46 2.03
N PHE A 95 -0.34 14.28 2.53
CA PHE A 95 1.05 13.85 2.49
C PHE A 95 1.54 13.64 1.05
N VAL A 96 0.76 12.94 0.23
CA VAL A 96 1.12 12.70 -1.18
C VAL A 96 1.20 14.01 -1.95
N GLN A 97 0.29 14.96 -1.70
CA GLN A 97 0.33 16.28 -2.33
C GLN A 97 1.60 17.05 -1.96
N LEU A 98 2.04 16.98 -0.70
CA LEU A 98 3.31 17.56 -0.28
C LEU A 98 4.50 16.92 -1.00
N VAL A 99 4.52 15.58 -1.09
CA VAL A 99 5.57 14.85 -1.80
C VAL A 99 5.59 15.21 -3.28
N GLU A 100 4.42 15.33 -3.91
CA GLU A 100 4.28 15.73 -5.31
C GLU A 100 4.93 17.11 -5.56
N MET A 101 4.60 18.12 -4.75
CA MET A 101 5.18 19.46 -4.86
C MET A 101 6.70 19.46 -4.65
N ILE A 102 7.21 18.65 -3.74
CA ILE A 102 8.66 18.53 -3.48
C ILE A 102 9.36 17.87 -4.68
N VAL A 103 8.80 16.77 -5.21
CA VAL A 103 9.36 16.04 -6.36
C VAL A 103 9.34 16.89 -7.62
N GLU A 104 8.25 17.62 -7.89
CA GLU A 104 8.13 18.51 -9.02
C GLU A 104 9.25 19.57 -9.02
N LYS A 105 9.53 20.18 -7.85
CA LYS A 105 10.54 21.22 -7.71
C LYS A 105 11.96 20.67 -7.67
N SER A 106 12.20 19.53 -7.05
CA SER A 106 13.56 19.01 -6.78
C SER A 106 14.07 18.06 -7.86
N LEU A 107 13.18 17.27 -8.48
CA LEU A 107 13.53 16.21 -9.41
C LEU A 107 12.62 16.20 -10.66
N PRO A 108 12.72 17.22 -11.54
CA PRO A 108 11.82 17.33 -12.70
C PRO A 108 11.94 16.16 -13.69
N SER A 109 13.07 15.47 -13.77
CA SER A 109 13.25 14.28 -14.61
C SER A 109 12.49 13.07 -14.07
N LEU A 110 12.40 12.93 -12.75
CA LEU A 110 11.60 11.89 -12.10
C LEU A 110 10.11 12.22 -12.20
N TYR A 111 9.76 13.49 -12.05
CA TYR A 111 8.38 13.97 -12.21
C TYR A 111 7.86 13.72 -13.63
N SER A 112 8.64 13.93 -14.67
CA SER A 112 8.21 13.67 -16.05
C SER A 112 7.95 12.19 -16.33
N SER A 113 8.63 11.27 -15.64
CA SER A 113 8.41 9.82 -15.78
C SER A 113 7.29 9.28 -14.87
N LEU A 114 7.06 9.89 -13.71
CA LEU A 114 6.09 9.45 -12.70
C LEU A 114 4.88 10.37 -12.58
N GLY A 115 4.90 11.58 -13.15
CA GLY A 115 3.96 12.65 -12.90
C GLY A 115 2.48 12.29 -13.13
N ILE A 116 2.18 11.44 -14.14
CA ILE A 116 0.81 10.96 -14.36
C ILE A 116 0.39 9.94 -13.29
N PHE A 117 1.35 9.27 -12.64
CA PHE A 117 1.09 8.20 -11.67
C PHE A 117 1.15 8.66 -10.21
N LEU A 118 1.70 9.86 -9.94
CA LEU A 118 1.74 10.42 -8.58
C LEU A 118 0.33 10.60 -7.96
N PRO A 119 -0.66 11.17 -8.65
CA PRO A 119 -2.03 11.23 -8.12
C PRO A 119 -2.64 9.86 -7.85
N LEU A 120 -2.24 8.83 -8.61
CA LEU A 120 -2.67 7.44 -8.38
C LEU A 120 -2.15 6.85 -7.05
N ILE A 121 -1.08 7.41 -6.49
CA ILE A 121 -0.58 7.01 -5.16
C ILE A 121 -1.53 7.52 -4.07
N ALA A 122 -2.03 8.74 -4.19
CA ALA A 122 -2.95 9.33 -3.21
C ALA A 122 -4.26 8.53 -3.05
N VAL A 123 -4.79 8.02 -4.17
CA VAL A 123 -6.02 7.21 -4.20
C VAL A 123 -5.74 5.70 -4.21
N ASN A 124 -4.53 5.28 -3.85
CA ASN A 124 -4.16 3.87 -3.85
C ASN A 124 -4.81 3.13 -2.67
N CYS A 125 -5.69 2.20 -3.00
CA CYS A 125 -6.42 1.39 -2.02
C CYS A 125 -5.49 0.57 -1.11
N ALA A 126 -4.27 0.23 -1.55
CA ALA A 126 -3.31 -0.49 -0.72
C ALA A 126 -2.80 0.37 0.45
N ILE A 127 -2.59 1.67 0.24
CA ILE A 127 -2.14 2.59 1.28
C ILE A 127 -3.24 2.82 2.31
N LEU A 128 -4.47 3.06 1.84
CA LEU A 128 -5.63 3.18 2.70
C LEU A 128 -5.91 1.88 3.45
N GLY A 129 -5.88 0.75 2.74
CA GLY A 129 -6.08 -0.58 3.32
C GLY A 129 -5.03 -0.89 4.40
N GLY A 130 -3.76 -0.52 4.16
CA GLY A 130 -2.70 -0.63 5.16
C GLY A 130 -3.03 0.12 6.44
N SER A 131 -3.56 1.35 6.34
CA SER A 131 -3.98 2.15 7.50
C SER A 131 -5.17 1.53 8.24
N LEU A 132 -6.15 0.99 7.52
CA LEU A 132 -7.31 0.32 8.12
C LEU A 132 -6.94 -1.01 8.81
N PHE A 133 -6.09 -1.83 8.17
CA PHE A 133 -5.61 -3.08 8.78
C PHE A 133 -4.70 -2.82 10.00
N MET A 134 -3.91 -1.74 9.97
CA MET A 134 -3.16 -1.30 11.14
C MET A 134 -4.10 -0.98 12.32
N GLN A 135 -5.21 -0.29 12.06
CA GLN A 135 -6.23 0.00 13.07
C GLN A 135 -6.90 -1.28 13.60
N GLN A 136 -7.28 -2.21 12.70
CA GLN A 136 -7.93 -3.47 13.08
C GLN A 136 -7.02 -4.39 13.91
N ARG A 137 -5.71 -4.34 13.68
CA ARG A 137 -4.71 -5.15 14.42
C ARG A 137 -4.34 -4.56 15.76
N ASP A 138 -4.76 -3.33 16.04
CA ASP A 138 -4.48 -2.59 17.30
C ASP A 138 -2.99 -2.69 17.69
N LEU A 139 -2.10 -2.30 16.75
CA LEU A 139 -0.66 -2.37 16.95
C LEU A 139 -0.26 -1.54 18.17
N ALA A 140 0.44 -2.18 19.11
CA ALA A 140 0.74 -1.60 20.41
C ALA A 140 1.75 -0.45 20.33
N ASN A 141 2.70 -0.52 19.41
CA ASN A 141 3.85 0.38 19.31
C ASN A 141 4.01 1.02 17.94
N LEU A 142 4.53 2.25 17.93
CA LEU A 142 4.92 2.94 16.68
C LEU A 142 5.92 2.11 15.85
N GLY A 143 6.81 1.36 16.51
CA GLY A 143 7.78 0.48 15.86
C GLY A 143 7.10 -0.64 15.06
N GLU A 144 6.05 -1.23 15.59
CA GLU A 144 5.25 -2.26 14.90
C GLU A 144 4.54 -1.67 13.68
N ALA A 145 3.98 -0.47 13.81
CA ALA A 145 3.36 0.24 12.69
C ALA A 145 4.37 0.54 11.58
N ALA A 146 5.59 0.95 11.90
CA ALA A 146 6.65 1.20 10.93
C ALA A 146 7.13 -0.08 10.23
N VAL A 147 7.31 -1.17 10.99
CA VAL A 147 7.70 -2.49 10.45
C VAL A 147 6.60 -3.05 9.55
N TYR A 148 5.34 -2.94 9.96
CA TYR A 148 4.19 -3.33 9.17
C TYR A 148 4.08 -2.51 7.87
N ALA A 149 4.31 -1.20 7.94
CA ALA A 149 4.32 -0.31 6.78
C ALA A 149 5.39 -0.71 5.76
N LEU A 150 6.62 -0.97 6.23
CA LEU A 150 7.72 -1.44 5.37
C LEU A 150 7.41 -2.80 4.75
N GLY A 151 6.93 -3.76 5.55
CA GLY A 151 6.58 -5.09 5.07
C GLY A 151 5.49 -5.05 4.00
N SER A 152 4.41 -4.33 4.25
CA SER A 152 3.31 -4.17 3.28
C SER A 152 3.74 -3.45 2.00
N GLY A 153 4.59 -2.41 2.12
CA GLY A 153 5.15 -1.70 0.98
C GLY A 153 6.05 -2.58 0.13
N ILE A 154 6.95 -3.35 0.75
CA ILE A 154 7.84 -4.29 0.05
C ILE A 154 7.04 -5.41 -0.59
N GLY A 155 6.00 -5.94 0.07
CA GLY A 155 5.11 -6.95 -0.50
C GLY A 155 4.41 -6.44 -1.76
N TRP A 156 3.89 -5.22 -1.73
CA TRP A 156 3.27 -4.58 -2.88
C TRP A 156 4.27 -4.32 -4.01
N TYR A 157 5.47 -3.84 -3.67
CA TYR A 157 6.57 -3.62 -4.62
C TYR A 157 6.99 -4.92 -5.33
N LEU A 158 7.22 -6.00 -4.59
CA LEU A 158 7.58 -7.29 -5.16
C LEU A 158 6.50 -7.77 -6.15
N ALA A 159 5.23 -7.66 -5.78
CA ALA A 159 4.14 -8.07 -6.63
C ALA A 159 4.12 -7.30 -7.96
N ILE A 160 4.24 -5.96 -7.93
CA ILE A 160 4.17 -5.15 -9.16
C ILE A 160 5.37 -5.37 -10.06
N VAL A 161 6.57 -5.53 -9.51
CA VAL A 161 7.79 -5.79 -10.30
C VAL A 161 7.72 -7.17 -10.93
N CYS A 162 7.27 -8.20 -10.18
CA CYS A 162 7.07 -9.54 -10.72
C CYS A 162 6.06 -9.54 -11.89
N LEU A 163 4.91 -8.88 -11.72
CA LEU A 163 3.93 -8.78 -12.81
C LEU A 163 4.49 -8.03 -14.02
N ALA A 164 5.20 -6.93 -13.80
CA ALA A 164 5.79 -6.15 -14.90
C ALA A 164 6.80 -6.98 -15.68
N ALA A 165 7.66 -7.74 -15.01
CA ALA A 165 8.64 -8.63 -15.64
C ALA A 165 7.96 -9.76 -16.45
N ILE A 166 6.89 -10.35 -15.92
CA ILE A 166 6.11 -11.37 -16.63
C ILE A 166 5.44 -10.77 -17.87
N ARG A 167 4.81 -9.59 -17.74
CA ARG A 167 4.15 -8.92 -18.87
C ARG A 167 5.13 -8.52 -19.97
N GLU A 168 6.32 -8.08 -19.61
CA GLU A 168 7.37 -7.75 -20.58
C GLU A 168 7.78 -9.02 -21.36
N LYS A 169 7.97 -10.16 -20.69
CA LYS A 169 8.22 -11.45 -21.37
C LYS A 169 7.04 -11.92 -22.20
N LEU A 170 5.80 -11.76 -21.73
CA LEU A 170 4.61 -12.15 -22.47
C LEU A 170 4.41 -11.33 -23.74
N SER A 171 4.99 -10.12 -23.85
CA SER A 171 4.92 -9.31 -25.05
C SER A 171 5.61 -9.97 -26.26
N TYR A 172 6.60 -10.84 -26.00
CA TYR A 172 7.31 -11.61 -27.02
C TYR A 172 6.66 -12.97 -27.32
N SER A 173 5.63 -13.38 -26.58
CA SER A 173 4.96 -14.66 -26.77
C SER A 173 3.75 -14.54 -27.69
N ASN A 174 3.36 -15.67 -28.31
CA ASN A 174 2.24 -15.73 -29.25
C ASN A 174 0.92 -15.93 -28.48
N VAL A 175 0.38 -14.84 -27.92
CA VAL A 175 -0.88 -14.87 -27.17
C VAL A 175 -2.07 -14.79 -28.16
N PRO A 176 -3.12 -15.64 -28.00
CA PRO A 176 -4.34 -15.55 -28.81
C PRO A 176 -4.98 -14.16 -28.75
N ALA A 177 -5.47 -13.68 -29.89
CA ALA A 177 -6.02 -12.32 -30.01
C ALA A 177 -7.10 -11.95 -28.95
N PRO A 178 -8.05 -12.84 -28.56
CA PRO A 178 -9.06 -12.53 -27.55
C PRO A 178 -8.51 -12.32 -26.13
N LEU A 179 -7.35 -12.90 -25.82
CA LEU A 179 -6.71 -12.83 -24.50
C LEU A 179 -5.67 -11.71 -24.42
N LYS A 180 -5.30 -11.14 -25.56
CA LYS A 180 -4.23 -10.15 -25.64
C LYS A 180 -4.61 -8.87 -24.86
N GLY A 181 -3.73 -8.43 -23.96
CA GLY A 181 -3.92 -7.22 -23.15
C GLY A 181 -4.37 -7.52 -21.72
N VAL A 182 -5.56 -7.07 -21.36
CA VAL A 182 -6.06 -7.17 -19.96
C VAL A 182 -6.35 -8.62 -19.57
N GLY A 183 -6.87 -9.44 -20.48
CA GLY A 183 -7.25 -10.82 -20.20
C GLY A 183 -6.08 -11.67 -19.70
N ILE A 184 -4.97 -11.70 -20.44
CA ILE A 184 -3.78 -12.47 -20.04
C ILE A 184 -3.17 -11.92 -18.74
N THR A 185 -3.28 -10.60 -18.52
CA THR A 185 -2.78 -9.99 -17.29
C THR A 185 -3.56 -10.49 -16.07
N PHE A 186 -4.90 -10.54 -16.14
CA PHE A 186 -5.72 -11.08 -15.04
C PHE A 186 -5.46 -12.55 -14.77
N ILE A 187 -5.29 -13.37 -15.82
CA ILE A 187 -4.92 -14.78 -15.66
C ILE A 187 -3.57 -14.90 -14.95
N THR A 188 -2.58 -14.09 -15.35
CA THR A 188 -1.27 -14.06 -14.73
C THR A 188 -1.35 -13.68 -13.26
N VAL A 189 -2.12 -12.64 -12.93
CA VAL A 189 -2.34 -12.21 -11.53
C VAL A 189 -3.01 -13.31 -10.70
N GLY A 190 -4.00 -14.00 -11.27
CA GLY A 190 -4.66 -15.14 -10.61
C GLY A 190 -3.68 -16.28 -10.32
N LEU A 191 -2.82 -16.63 -11.29
CA LEU A 191 -1.78 -17.66 -11.11
C LEU A 191 -0.75 -17.22 -10.04
N MET A 192 -0.33 -15.96 -10.04
CA MET A 192 0.56 -15.40 -9.01
C MET A 192 -0.10 -15.44 -7.63
N GLY A 193 -1.41 -15.12 -7.53
CA GLY A 193 -2.17 -15.21 -6.30
C GLY A 193 -2.21 -16.65 -5.75
N MET A 194 -2.48 -17.64 -6.60
CA MET A 194 -2.41 -19.06 -6.21
C MET A 194 -1.02 -19.47 -5.73
N ALA A 195 0.05 -18.99 -6.38
CA ALA A 195 1.40 -19.28 -5.94
C ALA A 195 1.71 -18.66 -4.56
N PHE A 196 1.20 -17.45 -4.28
CA PHE A 196 1.36 -16.81 -2.97
C PHE A 196 0.52 -17.46 -1.86
N MET A 197 -0.57 -18.16 -2.20
CA MET A 197 -1.36 -18.90 -1.20
C MET A 197 -0.56 -20.02 -0.52
N ILE A 198 0.52 -20.50 -1.12
CA ILE A 198 1.43 -21.47 -0.49
C ILE A 198 2.01 -20.94 0.81
N PHE A 199 2.31 -19.62 0.85
CA PHE A 199 2.84 -18.98 2.05
C PHE A 199 1.82 -18.84 3.19
N MET A 200 0.52 -18.88 2.90
CA MET A 200 -0.53 -18.84 3.94
C MET A 200 -0.56 -20.10 4.81
N GLY A 201 0.00 -21.21 4.33
CA GLY A 201 0.13 -22.45 5.11
C GLY A 201 1.31 -22.45 6.09
N ILE A 202 2.18 -21.46 6.03
CA ILE A 202 3.33 -21.35 6.92
C ILE A 202 2.91 -20.55 8.16
N GLN A 203 2.78 -21.25 9.28
CA GLN A 203 2.55 -20.61 10.58
C GLN A 203 3.88 -20.02 11.07
N LEU A 204 4.02 -18.69 10.93
CA LEU A 204 5.16 -17.91 11.41
C LEU A 204 4.87 -17.28 12.76
#